data_42023af7612643715bf8f5890e8b30e6
#
_entry.id   42023af7612643715bf8f5890e8b30e6
#
_cell.length_a   1.000
_cell.length_b   1.000
_cell.length_c   1.000
_cell.angle_alpha   90.00
_cell.angle_beta   90.00
_cell.angle_gamma   90.00
#
_symmetry.space_group_name_H-M   'P 1'
#
loop_
_entity.id
_entity.type
_entity.pdbx_description
1 polymer ?
#
loop_
_entity_poly.entity_id
_entity_poly.type
_entity_poly.pdbx_seq_one_letter_code
_entity_poly.pdbx_strand_id
1 'polypeptide(L)'
;MEISALKAELERLHTASFGWAMSCCRQNRADAEEVLQIVYLKILQGKAIYRGESKLQTWLFAVIRKTAITEGRKQLLRSLNPYFSTRSEVSDEVESEFERSEMQQHFQVALAQLPARQRETLHLVFYQELSLSEAAVVMNVSLGSARRHYDRGKKRLREALNRDGVRYGFEWKRKENSGALL
;
A
#
# COMPACT_ATOMS: atom_id res chain seq x y z
N MET A 1 9.73 21.31 10.75
CA MET A 1 9.03 20.49 11.78
C MET A 1 10.11 19.96 12.70
N GLU A 2 9.97 20.16 14.00
CA GLU A 2 10.92 19.64 15.00
C GLU A 2 10.95 18.11 14.99
N ILE A 3 12.12 17.53 15.31
CA ILE A 3 12.32 16.06 15.27
C ILE A 3 11.37 15.35 16.22
N SER A 4 11.07 15.94 17.37
CA SER A 4 10.12 15.38 18.37
C SER A 4 8.69 15.31 17.83
N ALA A 5 8.22 16.37 17.18
CA ALA A 5 6.90 16.42 16.56
C ALA A 5 6.81 15.44 15.39
N LEU A 6 7.87 15.29 14.61
CA LEU A 6 7.92 14.31 13.52
C LEU A 6 7.82 12.88 14.06
N LYS A 7 8.53 12.55 15.14
CA LYS A 7 8.44 11.22 15.77
C LYS A 7 7.02 10.89 16.22
N ALA A 8 6.37 11.79 16.95
CA ALA A 8 5.00 11.58 17.41
C ALA A 8 4.02 11.32 16.24
N GLU A 9 4.16 12.06 15.14
CA GLU A 9 3.34 11.83 13.94
C GLU A 9 3.65 10.51 13.25
N LEU A 10 4.92 10.09 13.19
CA LEU A 10 5.30 8.78 12.64
C LEU A 10 4.73 7.64 13.50
N GLU A 11 4.76 7.76 14.82
CA GLU A 11 4.15 6.81 15.74
C GLU A 11 2.64 6.71 15.53
N ARG A 12 1.95 7.85 15.41
CA ARG A 12 0.51 7.89 15.10
C ARG A 12 0.16 7.22 13.77
N LEU A 13 1.02 7.36 12.77
CA LEU A 13 0.82 6.78 11.44
C LEU A 13 1.35 5.34 11.32
N HIS A 14 1.94 4.76 12.38
CA HIS A 14 2.64 3.48 12.29
C HIS A 14 1.74 2.34 11.79
N THR A 15 0.55 2.17 12.36
CA THR A 15 -0.39 1.10 11.97
C THR A 15 -0.80 1.22 10.51
N ALA A 16 -1.14 2.44 10.05
CA ALA A 16 -1.48 2.70 8.66
C ALA A 16 -0.28 2.46 7.72
N SER A 17 0.92 2.86 8.15
CA SER A 17 2.18 2.65 7.42
C SER A 17 2.52 1.17 7.28
N PHE A 18 2.30 0.38 8.34
CA PHE A 18 2.51 -1.06 8.31
C PHE A 18 1.53 -1.75 7.35
N GLY A 19 0.23 -1.42 7.43
CA GLY A 19 -0.76 -1.93 6.48
C GLY A 19 -0.43 -1.59 5.02
N TRP A 20 0.09 -0.39 4.77
CA TRP A 20 0.55 0.01 3.45
C TRP A 20 1.82 -0.75 3.01
N ALA A 21 2.80 -0.92 3.89
CA ALA A 21 4.01 -1.70 3.62
C ALA A 21 3.66 -3.16 3.29
N MET A 22 2.76 -3.79 4.06
CA MET A 22 2.23 -5.13 3.78
C MET A 22 1.66 -5.23 2.36
N SER A 23 0.84 -4.24 1.96
CA SER A 23 0.29 -4.18 0.59
C SER A 23 1.37 -4.05 -0.48
N CYS A 24 2.43 -3.28 -0.23
CA CYS A 24 3.56 -3.11 -1.14
C CYS A 24 4.45 -4.37 -1.24
N CYS A 25 4.58 -5.12 -0.15
CA CYS A 25 5.42 -6.32 -0.01
C CYS A 25 4.64 -7.63 -0.24
N ARG A 26 3.50 -7.59 -0.94
CA ARG A 26 2.70 -8.77 -1.29
C ARG A 26 2.25 -9.59 -0.07
N GLN A 27 1.95 -8.92 1.04
CA GLN A 27 1.56 -9.50 2.33
C GLN A 27 2.69 -10.27 3.05
N ASN A 28 3.95 -10.13 2.61
CA ASN A 28 5.09 -10.66 3.35
C ASN A 28 5.41 -9.73 4.53
N ARG A 29 5.24 -10.23 5.75
CA ARG A 29 5.40 -9.48 6.99
C ARG A 29 6.86 -9.08 7.22
N ALA A 30 7.80 -10.00 7.03
CA ALA A 30 9.22 -9.74 7.25
C ALA A 30 9.73 -8.62 6.31
N ASP A 31 9.37 -8.70 5.02
CA ASP A 31 9.71 -7.66 4.05
C ASP A 31 9.07 -6.30 4.41
N ALA A 32 7.83 -6.31 4.92
CA ALA A 32 7.15 -5.08 5.31
C ALA A 32 7.80 -4.42 6.54
N GLU A 33 8.19 -5.20 7.54
CA GLU A 33 8.92 -4.74 8.72
C GLU A 33 10.29 -4.17 8.33
N GLU A 34 11.05 -4.86 7.47
CA GLU A 34 12.34 -4.38 6.96
C GLU A 34 12.19 -3.06 6.20
N VAL A 35 11.20 -2.96 5.32
CA VAL A 35 10.91 -1.72 4.56
C VAL A 35 10.62 -0.57 5.51
N LEU A 36 9.80 -0.77 6.55
CA LEU A 36 9.49 0.28 7.52
C LEU A 36 10.72 0.70 8.33
N GLN A 37 11.53 -0.24 8.78
CA GLN A 37 12.79 0.07 9.48
C GLN A 37 13.70 0.93 8.60
N ILE A 38 13.88 0.55 7.34
CA ILE A 38 14.68 1.32 6.38
C ILE A 38 14.10 2.73 6.18
N VAL A 39 12.78 2.86 6.07
CA VAL A 39 12.11 4.16 5.89
C VAL A 39 12.33 5.06 7.10
N TYR A 40 12.09 4.55 8.31
CA TYR A 40 12.28 5.32 9.53
C TYR A 40 13.75 5.73 9.74
N LEU A 41 14.68 4.83 9.46
CA LEU A 41 16.11 5.16 9.49
C LEU A 41 16.46 6.26 8.49
N LYS A 42 15.95 6.21 7.25
CA LYS A 42 16.17 7.27 6.26
C LYS A 42 15.63 8.62 6.72
N ILE A 43 14.48 8.64 7.37
CA ILE A 43 13.86 9.85 7.91
C ILE A 43 14.72 10.41 9.05
N LEU A 44 15.09 9.58 10.02
CA LEU A 44 15.90 10.00 11.19
C LEU A 44 17.31 10.45 10.79
N GLN A 45 17.88 9.88 9.74
CA GLN A 45 19.19 10.27 9.19
C GLN A 45 19.13 11.47 8.25
N GLY A 46 17.96 12.06 8.04
CA GLY A 46 17.79 13.18 7.11
C GLY A 46 17.95 12.82 5.62
N LYS A 47 17.97 11.52 5.28
CA LYS A 47 18.04 11.05 3.89
C LYS A 47 16.69 11.11 3.17
N ALA A 48 15.59 11.14 3.92
CA ALA A 48 14.25 11.43 3.44
C ALA A 48 13.71 12.63 4.19
N ILE A 49 13.53 13.75 3.49
CA ILE A 49 13.15 15.02 4.08
C ILE A 49 11.72 15.37 3.68
N TYR A 50 10.86 15.59 4.67
CA TYR A 50 9.52 16.11 4.46
C TYR A 50 9.56 17.62 4.27
N ARG A 51 9.11 18.10 3.10
CA ARG A 51 9.14 19.53 2.73
C ARG A 51 7.80 20.24 2.88
N GLY A 52 6.75 19.55 3.31
CA GLY A 52 5.41 20.14 3.44
C GLY A 52 4.64 20.31 2.13
N GLU A 53 5.11 19.75 1.02
CA GLU A 53 4.47 19.83 -0.30
C GLU A 53 3.17 19.00 -0.43
N SER A 54 2.94 18.11 0.51
CA SER A 54 1.73 17.27 0.62
C SER A 54 1.43 16.98 2.08
N LYS A 55 0.32 16.27 2.38
CA LYS A 55 0.13 15.73 3.73
C LYS A 55 1.27 14.79 4.11
N LEU A 56 1.67 14.78 5.39
CA LEU A 56 2.74 13.90 5.89
C LEU A 56 2.47 12.43 5.57
N GLN A 57 1.24 11.97 5.73
CA GLN A 57 0.83 10.61 5.39
C GLN A 57 1.08 10.29 3.91
N THR A 58 0.70 11.17 3.00
CA THR A 58 0.89 11.01 1.55
C THR A 58 2.38 10.89 1.21
N TRP A 59 3.21 11.78 1.78
CA TRP A 59 4.65 11.74 1.60
C TRP A 59 5.26 10.46 2.18
N LEU A 60 4.89 10.07 3.40
CA LEU A 60 5.40 8.86 4.05
C LEU A 60 5.08 7.61 3.22
N PHE A 61 3.85 7.51 2.72
CA PHE A 61 3.44 6.39 1.88
C PHE A 61 4.19 6.34 0.54
N ALA A 62 4.51 7.49 -0.04
CA ALA A 62 5.36 7.55 -1.23
C ALA A 62 6.78 7.04 -0.94
N VAL A 63 7.35 7.39 0.22
CA VAL A 63 8.67 6.91 0.67
C VAL A 63 8.64 5.39 0.92
N ILE A 64 7.62 4.88 1.61
CA ILE A 64 7.43 3.43 1.85
C ILE A 64 7.38 2.68 0.52
N ARG A 65 6.51 3.11 -0.40
CA ARG A 65 6.37 2.48 -1.71
C ARG A 65 7.67 2.46 -2.51
N LYS A 66 8.38 3.58 -2.56
CA LYS A 66 9.68 3.69 -3.26
C LYS A 66 10.71 2.74 -2.65
N THR A 67 10.74 2.64 -1.32
CA THR A 67 11.65 1.73 -0.62
C THR A 67 11.29 0.27 -0.89
N ALA A 68 10.02 -0.12 -0.78
CA ALA A 68 9.56 -1.47 -1.08
C ALA A 68 9.91 -1.92 -2.51
N ILE A 69 9.72 -1.05 -3.51
CA ILE A 69 10.11 -1.36 -4.89
C ILE A 69 11.63 -1.55 -5.00
N THR A 70 12.42 -0.74 -4.31
CA THR A 70 13.89 -0.81 -4.37
C THR A 70 14.38 -2.09 -3.70
N GLU A 71 13.89 -2.43 -2.51
CA GLU A 71 14.30 -3.64 -1.79
C GLU A 71 13.83 -4.92 -2.51
N GLY A 72 12.60 -4.93 -3.03
CA GLY A 72 12.11 -6.06 -3.84
C GLY A 72 12.94 -6.29 -5.11
N ARG A 73 13.44 -5.24 -5.76
CA ARG A 73 14.38 -5.38 -6.89
C ARG A 73 15.73 -5.96 -6.46
N LYS A 74 16.26 -5.50 -5.32
CA LYS A 74 17.52 -6.04 -4.79
C LYS A 74 17.38 -7.51 -4.43
N GLN A 75 16.28 -7.90 -3.79
CA GLN A 75 15.99 -9.28 -3.43
C GLN A 75 15.90 -10.17 -4.67
N LEU A 76 15.20 -9.70 -5.71
CA LEU A 76 15.12 -10.41 -6.99
C LEU A 76 16.51 -10.59 -7.63
N LEU A 77 17.35 -9.55 -7.63
CA LEU A 77 18.71 -9.64 -8.16
C LEU A 77 19.59 -10.60 -7.37
N ARG A 78 19.44 -10.65 -6.03
CA ARG A 78 20.14 -11.62 -5.19
C ARG A 78 19.72 -13.05 -5.48
N SER A 79 18.41 -13.29 -5.68
CA SER A 79 17.89 -14.63 -5.98
C SER A 79 18.34 -15.16 -7.36
N LEU A 80 18.69 -14.27 -8.29
CA LEU A 80 19.22 -14.63 -9.61
C LEU A 80 20.73 -14.92 -9.59
N ASN A 81 21.44 -14.63 -8.51
CA ASN A 81 22.87 -14.89 -8.38
C ASN A 81 23.09 -16.28 -7.76
N PRO A 82 23.67 -17.26 -8.51
CA PRO A 82 23.82 -18.63 -8.04
C PRO A 82 24.74 -18.75 -6.80
N TYR A 83 25.57 -17.76 -6.52
CA TYR A 83 26.44 -17.73 -5.31
C TYR A 83 25.73 -17.30 -4.02
N PHE A 84 24.50 -16.77 -4.09
CA PHE A 84 23.70 -16.32 -2.96
C PHE A 84 22.39 -17.08 -2.80
N SER A 85 22.28 -18.28 -3.38
CA SER A 85 21.09 -19.13 -3.29
C SER A 85 21.00 -19.79 -1.90
N THR A 86 20.85 -19.00 -0.85
CA THR A 86 20.16 -19.43 0.36
C THR A 86 18.70 -19.00 0.21
N ARG A 87 17.96 -19.88 -0.41
CA ARG A 87 16.53 -19.79 -0.58
C ARG A 87 15.86 -19.80 0.79
N SER A 88 15.54 -18.66 1.31
CA SER A 88 14.57 -18.56 2.39
C SER A 88 13.17 -18.57 1.74
N GLU A 89 12.70 -19.77 1.45
CA GLU A 89 11.27 -19.98 1.26
C GLU A 89 10.66 -19.98 2.66
N VAL A 90 10.35 -18.82 3.16
CA VAL A 90 9.42 -18.67 4.26
C VAL A 90 8.18 -18.03 3.66
N SER A 91 7.33 -18.85 3.10
CA SER A 91 5.93 -18.57 3.09
C SER A 91 5.42 -18.87 4.50
N ASP A 92 5.74 -18.00 5.44
CA ASP A 92 4.95 -17.96 6.66
C ASP A 92 3.55 -17.53 6.25
N GLU A 93 2.67 -18.49 6.10
CA GLU A 93 1.25 -18.30 6.29
C GLU A 93 1.11 -17.71 7.69
N VAL A 94 1.08 -16.39 7.76
CA VAL A 94 0.73 -15.70 8.99
C VAL A 94 -0.73 -16.02 9.22
N GLU A 95 -0.99 -17.10 10.00
CA GLU A 95 -2.16 -17.22 10.83
C GLU A 95 -2.24 -15.95 11.69
N SER A 96 -2.76 -14.87 11.11
CA SER A 96 -3.29 -13.81 11.95
C SER A 96 -4.56 -14.40 12.55
N GLU A 97 -4.46 -14.87 13.78
CA GLU A 97 -5.54 -15.15 14.71
C GLU A 97 -6.36 -13.86 14.97
N PHE A 98 -7.02 -13.43 13.95
CA PHE A 98 -8.21 -12.61 14.03
C PHE A 98 -9.23 -13.39 13.23
N GLU A 99 -10.36 -13.78 13.80
CA GLU A 99 -11.53 -14.31 13.11
C GLU A 99 -11.95 -13.31 12.04
N ARG A 100 -11.21 -13.32 10.92
CA ARG A 100 -11.62 -12.59 9.72
C ARG A 100 -12.85 -13.29 9.24
N SER A 101 -13.98 -12.58 9.18
CA SER A 101 -15.18 -13.11 8.59
C SER A 101 -14.85 -13.69 7.20
N GLU A 102 -15.49 -14.79 6.79
CA GLU A 102 -15.32 -15.39 5.46
C GLU A 102 -15.35 -14.31 4.35
N MET A 103 -16.17 -13.30 4.55
CA MET A 103 -16.28 -12.14 3.68
C MET A 103 -14.96 -11.35 3.55
N GLN A 104 -14.23 -11.14 4.65
CA GLN A 104 -12.94 -10.43 4.61
C GLN A 104 -11.87 -11.28 3.91
N GLN A 105 -11.89 -12.59 4.09
CA GLN A 105 -10.98 -13.50 3.41
C GLN A 105 -11.22 -13.49 1.90
N HIS A 106 -12.46 -13.64 1.44
CA HIS A 106 -12.82 -13.57 0.01
C HIS A 106 -12.44 -12.24 -0.61
N PHE A 107 -12.66 -11.14 0.11
CA PHE A 107 -12.27 -9.81 -0.36
C PHE A 107 -10.75 -9.67 -0.51
N GLN A 108 -9.98 -10.19 0.43
CA GLN A 108 -8.51 -10.20 0.38
C GLN A 108 -7.98 -11.02 -0.80
N VAL A 109 -8.55 -12.23 -1.02
CA VAL A 109 -8.21 -13.09 -2.16
C VAL A 109 -8.52 -12.37 -3.48
N ALA A 110 -9.70 -11.77 -3.60
CA ALA A 110 -10.10 -11.02 -4.79
C ALA A 110 -9.18 -9.82 -5.06
N LEU A 111 -8.77 -9.10 -4.01
CA LEU A 111 -7.78 -8.01 -4.12
C LEU A 111 -6.40 -8.52 -4.58
N ALA A 112 -5.95 -9.68 -4.07
CA ALA A 112 -4.66 -10.25 -4.42
C ALA A 112 -4.57 -10.61 -5.91
N GLN A 113 -5.68 -10.96 -6.55
CA GLN A 113 -5.75 -11.28 -7.98
C GLN A 113 -5.65 -10.05 -8.89
N LEU A 114 -5.79 -8.82 -8.36
CA LEU A 114 -5.72 -7.63 -9.18
C LEU A 114 -4.27 -7.32 -9.59
N PRO A 115 -4.06 -6.74 -10.79
CA PRO A 115 -2.78 -6.16 -11.16
C PRO A 115 -2.29 -5.15 -10.12
N ALA A 116 -1.00 -5.16 -9.81
CA ALA A 116 -0.41 -4.41 -8.70
C ALA A 116 -0.87 -2.94 -8.64
N ARG A 117 -0.87 -2.20 -9.76
CA ARG A 117 -1.28 -0.79 -9.79
C ARG A 117 -2.75 -0.57 -9.44
N GLN A 118 -3.62 -1.50 -9.81
CA GLN A 118 -5.05 -1.44 -9.48
C GLN A 118 -5.27 -1.73 -8.00
N ARG A 119 -4.58 -2.77 -7.47
CA ARG A 119 -4.61 -3.13 -6.05
C ARG A 119 -4.07 -1.98 -5.18
N GLU A 120 -2.91 -1.41 -5.53
CA GLU A 120 -2.31 -0.25 -4.83
C GLU A 120 -3.30 0.92 -4.78
N THR A 121 -3.93 1.27 -5.92
CA THR A 121 -4.87 2.39 -5.96
C THR A 121 -6.09 2.15 -5.07
N LEU A 122 -6.66 0.94 -5.12
CA LEU A 122 -7.80 0.59 -4.28
C LEU A 122 -7.43 0.59 -2.79
N HIS A 123 -6.26 0.07 -2.44
CA HIS A 123 -5.78 0.09 -1.06
C HIS A 123 -5.65 1.52 -0.52
N LEU A 124 -5.01 2.41 -1.29
CA LEU A 124 -4.82 3.81 -0.89
C LEU A 124 -6.14 4.55 -0.71
N VAL A 125 -7.13 4.30 -1.58
CA VAL A 125 -8.41 5.01 -1.52
C VAL A 125 -9.34 4.44 -0.45
N PHE A 126 -9.43 3.10 -0.32
CA PHE A 126 -10.40 2.47 0.58
C PHE A 126 -9.88 2.23 1.99
N TYR A 127 -8.63 1.78 2.13
CA TYR A 127 -8.08 1.46 3.45
C TYR A 127 -7.33 2.64 4.08
N GLN A 128 -6.73 3.50 3.24
CA GLN A 128 -5.95 4.63 3.73
C GLN A 128 -6.69 5.96 3.58
N GLU A 129 -7.91 5.92 3.07
CA GLU A 129 -8.82 7.06 2.90
C GLU A 129 -8.24 8.24 2.10
N LEU A 130 -7.24 7.97 1.25
CA LEU A 130 -6.64 8.99 0.41
C LEU A 130 -7.56 9.34 -0.75
N SER A 131 -7.55 10.63 -1.14
CA SER A 131 -8.13 11.06 -2.41
C SER A 131 -7.37 10.46 -3.60
N LEU A 132 -7.98 10.42 -4.77
CA LEU A 132 -7.30 9.94 -5.99
C LEU A 132 -6.09 10.79 -6.37
N SER A 133 -6.10 12.09 -6.03
CA SER A 133 -4.95 12.97 -6.22
C SER A 133 -3.79 12.60 -5.30
N GLU A 134 -4.05 12.35 -4.03
CA GLU A 134 -3.04 11.89 -3.07
C GLU A 134 -2.52 10.49 -3.44
N ALA A 135 -3.39 9.57 -3.85
CA ALA A 135 -2.97 8.26 -4.34
C ALA A 135 -2.08 8.37 -5.59
N ALA A 136 -2.37 9.30 -6.50
CA ALA A 136 -1.53 9.57 -7.66
C ALA A 136 -0.12 10.02 -7.26
N VAL A 137 -0.01 10.90 -6.25
CA VAL A 137 1.27 11.35 -5.67
C VAL A 137 2.02 10.16 -5.07
N VAL A 138 1.38 9.34 -4.21
CA VAL A 138 1.99 8.15 -3.61
C VAL A 138 2.52 7.19 -4.68
N MET A 139 1.74 6.97 -5.72
CA MET A 139 2.08 6.04 -6.80
C MET A 139 3.06 6.60 -7.82
N ASN A 140 3.35 7.90 -7.76
CA ASN A 140 4.14 8.63 -8.74
C ASN A 140 3.59 8.44 -10.17
N VAL A 141 2.31 8.73 -10.34
CA VAL A 141 1.61 8.68 -11.63
C VAL A 141 0.73 9.91 -11.82
N SER A 142 0.29 10.18 -13.05
CA SER A 142 -0.70 11.25 -13.29
C SER A 142 -2.05 10.91 -12.65
N LEU A 143 -2.82 11.94 -12.29
CA LEU A 143 -4.18 11.78 -11.78
C LEU A 143 -5.08 10.97 -12.75
N GLY A 144 -4.93 11.21 -14.05
CA GLY A 144 -5.66 10.46 -15.09
C GLY A 144 -5.30 8.97 -15.10
N SER A 145 -4.03 8.62 -14.81
CA SER A 145 -3.60 7.24 -14.66
C SER A 145 -4.15 6.61 -13.38
N ALA A 146 -4.12 7.34 -12.26
CA ALA A 146 -4.70 6.87 -11.00
C ALA A 146 -6.21 6.59 -11.14
N ARG A 147 -6.96 7.49 -11.80
CA ARG A 147 -8.40 7.29 -12.12
C ARG A 147 -8.63 6.02 -12.93
N ARG A 148 -7.85 5.80 -13.98
CA ARG A 148 -7.94 4.59 -14.81
C ARG A 148 -7.65 3.30 -14.02
N HIS A 149 -6.63 3.33 -13.15
CA HIS A 149 -6.33 2.19 -12.27
C HIS A 149 -7.47 1.93 -11.29
N TYR A 150 -8.03 2.97 -10.69
CA TYR A 150 -9.15 2.90 -9.78
C TYR A 150 -10.39 2.28 -10.44
N ASP A 151 -10.80 2.80 -11.59
CA ASP A 151 -12.01 2.34 -12.28
C ASP A 151 -11.88 0.90 -12.78
N ARG A 152 -10.73 0.56 -13.36
CA ARG A 152 -10.45 -0.82 -13.78
C ARG A 152 -10.34 -1.76 -12.59
N GLY A 153 -9.72 -1.31 -11.50
CA GLY A 153 -9.61 -2.07 -10.26
C GLY A 153 -10.98 -2.38 -9.66
N LYS A 154 -11.87 -1.38 -9.54
CA LYS A 154 -13.24 -1.57 -9.06
C LYS A 154 -14.02 -2.55 -9.92
N LYS A 155 -13.92 -2.42 -11.25
CA LYS A 155 -14.61 -3.32 -12.18
C LYS A 155 -14.17 -4.77 -11.96
N ARG A 156 -12.85 -5.01 -11.98
CA ARG A 156 -12.29 -6.36 -11.79
C ARG A 156 -12.58 -6.96 -10.41
N LEU A 157 -12.50 -6.14 -9.36
CA LEU A 157 -12.82 -6.58 -8.01
C LEU A 157 -14.28 -7.01 -7.92
N ARG A 158 -15.21 -6.25 -8.50
CA ARG A 158 -16.62 -6.62 -8.56
C ARG A 158 -16.84 -7.92 -9.34
N GLU A 159 -16.15 -8.09 -10.47
CA GLU A 159 -16.23 -9.31 -11.27
C GLU A 159 -15.68 -10.54 -10.52
N ALA A 160 -14.60 -10.38 -9.75
CA ALA A 160 -14.02 -11.43 -8.91
C ALA A 160 -15.01 -11.83 -7.79
N LEU A 161 -15.53 -10.86 -7.05
CA LEU A 161 -16.47 -11.10 -5.95
C LEU A 161 -17.79 -11.71 -6.42
N ASN A 162 -18.29 -11.35 -7.60
CA ASN A 162 -19.50 -11.91 -8.17
C ASN A 162 -19.33 -13.38 -8.63
N ARG A 163 -18.13 -13.78 -9.04
CA ARG A 163 -17.84 -15.18 -9.42
C ARG A 163 -17.96 -16.13 -8.25
N ASP A 164 -17.62 -15.68 -7.06
CA ASP A 164 -17.63 -16.49 -5.85
C ASP A 164 -19.03 -16.59 -5.21
N GLY A 165 -20.10 -16.16 -5.94
CA GLY A 165 -21.51 -16.31 -5.52
C GLY A 165 -21.94 -15.41 -4.38
N VAL A 166 -21.09 -14.55 -3.90
CA VAL A 166 -21.39 -13.65 -2.78
C VAL A 166 -21.89 -12.32 -3.34
N ARG A 167 -23.20 -12.09 -3.26
CA ARG A 167 -23.82 -10.80 -3.56
C ARG A 167 -23.46 -9.82 -2.47
N TYR A 168 -22.38 -9.07 -2.66
CA TYR A 168 -22.03 -7.96 -1.78
C TYR A 168 -22.89 -6.76 -2.14
N GLY A 169 -23.74 -6.33 -1.23
CA GLY A 169 -24.44 -5.05 -1.27
C GLY A 169 -23.49 -3.86 -1.03
N PHE A 170 -22.38 -3.81 -1.76
CA PHE A 170 -21.45 -2.69 -1.67
C PHE A 170 -21.99 -1.55 -2.52
N GLU A 171 -22.66 -0.59 -1.88
CA GLU A 171 -22.87 0.73 -2.47
C GLU A 171 -21.53 1.47 -2.50
N TRP A 172 -20.91 1.49 -3.66
CA TRP A 172 -19.71 2.28 -3.92
C TRP A 172 -20.10 3.75 -3.94
N LYS A 173 -20.25 4.39 -2.77
CA LYS A 173 -20.44 5.83 -2.69
C LYS A 173 -19.28 6.50 -3.40
N ARG A 174 -19.57 7.14 -4.53
CA ARG A 174 -18.66 8.05 -5.22
C ARG A 174 -18.35 9.16 -4.23
N LYS A 175 -17.15 9.18 -3.64
CA LYS A 175 -16.60 10.40 -3.05
C LYS A 175 -16.29 11.33 -4.23
N GLU A 176 -17.31 12.06 -4.69
CA GLU A 176 -17.12 13.16 -5.62
C GLU A 176 -16.31 14.22 -4.88
N ASN A 177 -15.12 14.49 -5.42
CA ASN A 177 -14.36 15.67 -5.03
C ASN A 177 -15.20 16.89 -5.40
N SER A 178 -15.96 17.43 -4.45
CA SER A 178 -16.38 18.82 -4.47
C SER A 178 -15.16 19.67 -4.12
N GLY A 179 -14.21 19.72 -5.04
CA GLY A 179 -13.22 20.76 -5.13
C GLY A 179 -13.86 21.94 -5.85
N ALA A 180 -14.54 22.79 -5.09
CA ALA A 180 -15.04 24.04 -5.59
C ALA A 180 -13.90 24.84 -6.22
N LEU A 181 -14.07 25.19 -7.47
CA LEU A 181 -13.52 26.37 -8.08
C LEU A 181 -14.08 27.58 -7.30
N LEU A 182 -13.22 28.36 -6.67
CA LEU A 182 -13.27 29.83 -6.57
C LEU A 182 -11.82 30.32 -6.41
#